data_87a59244b8986abe9962a9875c708d46
#
_entry.id   87a59244b8986abe9962a9875c708d46
#
_cell.length_a   1.000
_cell.length_b   1.000
_cell.length_c   1.000
_cell.angle_alpha   90.00
_cell.angle_beta   90.00
_cell.angle_gamma   90.00
#
_symmetry.space_group_name_H-M   'P 1'
#
loop_
_entity.id
_entity.type
_entity.pdbx_description
1 polymer ?
#
loop_
_entity_poly.entity_id
_entity_poly.type
_entity_poly.pdbx_seq_one_letter_code
_entity_poly.pdbx_strand_id
1 'polypeptide(L)'
;MNTLNFLDANVWLALLWCRHVHSKKARLWFEQAGEEQFFFCRFTQLTVLRLLTTEKIMGTDAKTMSEAWGLWDQIWADSRIAFLAEPQGLEREFRTRSRLPSRSPKVWADAYLLAFASVAGLKLVTFDRGLKSGGAEVLLL
;
A
#
# COMPACT_ATOMS: atom_id res chain seq x y z
N MET A 1 1.26 8.01 -21.41
CA MET A 1 1.98 8.06 -20.11
C MET A 1 1.52 6.90 -19.25
N ASN A 2 2.45 6.19 -18.64
CA ASN A 2 2.11 5.10 -17.75
C ASN A 2 1.69 5.64 -16.38
N THR A 3 0.59 5.13 -15.86
CA THR A 3 0.16 5.46 -14.51
C THR A 3 1.10 4.79 -13.50
N LEU A 4 1.52 5.56 -12.49
CA LEU A 4 2.42 5.11 -11.44
C LEU A 4 1.61 4.94 -10.15
N ASN A 5 1.24 3.71 -9.86
CA ASN A 5 0.38 3.38 -8.72
C ASN A 5 1.22 3.04 -7.50
N PHE A 6 0.86 3.60 -6.35
CA PHE A 6 1.47 3.31 -5.06
C PHE A 6 0.40 2.73 -4.14
N LEU A 7 0.48 1.43 -3.88
CA LEU A 7 -0.61 0.72 -3.21
C LEU A 7 -0.47 0.75 -1.70
N ASP A 8 -1.55 1.11 -1.02
CA ASP A 8 -1.70 0.93 0.42
C ASP A 8 -1.60 -0.57 0.78
N ALA A 9 -1.17 -0.87 1.99
CA ALA A 9 -0.96 -2.24 2.45
C ALA A 9 -2.21 -3.12 2.30
N ASN A 10 -3.41 -2.58 2.54
CA ASN A 10 -4.64 -3.35 2.39
C ASN A 10 -4.93 -3.74 0.94
N VAL A 11 -4.50 -2.93 -0.02
CA VAL A 11 -4.64 -3.29 -1.43
C VAL A 11 -3.71 -4.46 -1.77
N TRP A 12 -2.45 -4.40 -1.33
CA TRP A 12 -1.53 -5.53 -1.47
C TRP A 12 -2.07 -6.79 -0.81
N LEU A 13 -2.59 -6.67 0.41
CA LEU A 13 -3.16 -7.81 1.14
C LEU A 13 -4.33 -8.43 0.37
N ALA A 14 -5.20 -7.59 -0.19
CA ALA A 14 -6.33 -8.06 -0.99
C ALA A 14 -5.90 -8.82 -2.25
N LEU A 15 -4.76 -8.44 -2.83
CA LEU A 15 -4.18 -9.16 -3.97
C LEU A 15 -3.57 -10.50 -3.57
N LEU A 16 -3.03 -10.59 -2.35
CA LEU A 16 -2.32 -11.79 -1.88
C LEU A 16 -3.22 -12.79 -1.16
N TRP A 17 -4.34 -12.35 -0.62
CA TRP A 17 -5.22 -13.18 0.20
C TRP A 17 -6.62 -13.25 -0.43
N CYS A 18 -6.93 -14.40 -1.04
CA CYS A 18 -8.17 -14.56 -1.80
C CYS A 18 -9.45 -14.47 -0.95
N ARG A 19 -9.37 -14.63 0.37
CA ARG A 19 -10.51 -14.50 1.28
C ARG A 19 -10.67 -13.10 1.86
N HIS A 20 -9.81 -12.17 1.47
CA HIS A 20 -9.99 -10.76 1.82
C HIS A 20 -11.30 -10.23 1.23
N VAL A 21 -12.01 -9.41 1.98
CA VAL A 21 -13.33 -8.88 1.57
C VAL A 21 -13.27 -8.13 0.22
N HIS A 22 -12.14 -7.51 -0.09
CA HIS A 22 -11.94 -6.76 -1.34
C HIS A 22 -11.06 -7.48 -2.37
N SER A 23 -10.79 -8.77 -2.17
CA SER A 23 -9.87 -9.52 -3.03
C SER A 23 -10.29 -9.51 -4.49
N LYS A 24 -11.55 -9.79 -4.76
CA LYS A 24 -12.09 -9.84 -6.12
C LYS A 24 -11.96 -8.49 -6.82
N LYS A 25 -12.30 -7.41 -6.14
CA LYS A 25 -12.23 -6.05 -6.66
C LYS A 25 -10.78 -5.63 -6.95
N ALA A 26 -9.89 -5.91 -6.01
CA ALA A 26 -8.46 -5.58 -6.16
C ALA A 26 -7.83 -6.34 -7.33
N ARG A 27 -8.11 -7.64 -7.43
CA ARG A 27 -7.57 -8.48 -8.51
C ARG A 27 -8.07 -8.04 -9.87
N LEU A 28 -9.36 -7.74 -9.99
CA LEU A 28 -9.93 -7.26 -11.24
C LEU A 28 -9.28 -5.95 -11.68
N TRP A 29 -9.14 -5.00 -10.76
CA TRP A 29 -8.47 -3.74 -11.03
C TRP A 29 -7.02 -3.96 -11.49
N PHE A 30 -6.28 -4.80 -10.78
CA PHE A 30 -4.89 -5.11 -11.08
C PHE A 30 -4.72 -5.76 -12.46
N GLU A 31 -5.58 -6.70 -12.79
CA GLU A 31 -5.56 -7.39 -14.08
C GLU A 31 -5.91 -6.44 -15.23
N GLN A 32 -6.87 -5.54 -15.03
CA GLN A 32 -7.31 -4.59 -16.05
C GLN A 32 -6.36 -3.41 -16.24
N ALA A 33 -5.42 -3.21 -15.32
CA ALA A 33 -4.51 -2.08 -15.38
C ALA A 33 -3.50 -2.16 -16.53
N GLY A 34 -3.36 -3.33 -17.18
CA GLY A 34 -2.47 -3.49 -18.33
C GLY A 34 -1.02 -3.27 -17.96
N GLU A 35 -0.37 -2.31 -18.64
CA GLU A 35 1.06 -2.03 -18.48
C GLU A 35 1.37 -0.97 -17.42
N GLU A 36 0.39 -0.53 -16.63
CA GLU A 36 0.64 0.40 -15.53
C GLU A 36 1.64 -0.21 -14.54
N GLN A 37 2.33 0.66 -13.82
CA GLN A 37 3.31 0.25 -12.82
C GLN A 37 2.72 0.31 -11.42
N PHE A 38 3.19 -0.60 -10.55
CA PHE A 38 2.72 -0.74 -9.17
C PHE A 38 3.92 -0.72 -8.25
N PHE A 39 3.95 0.25 -7.34
CA PHE A 39 5.11 0.46 -6.48
C PHE A 39 4.78 0.15 -5.03
N PHE A 40 5.78 -0.37 -4.33
CA PHE A 40 5.76 -0.51 -2.88
C PHE A 40 7.03 0.10 -2.29
N CYS A 41 6.95 0.46 -1.03
CA CYS A 41 8.11 0.86 -0.24
C CYS A 41 8.30 -0.12 0.92
N ARG A 42 9.39 0.04 1.66
CA ARG A 42 9.68 -0.87 2.77
C ARG A 42 8.56 -0.86 3.82
N PHE A 43 7.99 0.28 4.09
CA PHE A 43 6.91 0.40 5.08
C PHE A 43 5.67 -0.41 4.67
N THR A 44 5.22 -0.30 3.43
CA THR A 44 4.06 -1.06 2.94
C THR A 44 4.35 -2.56 2.91
N GLN A 45 5.53 -2.95 2.47
CA GLN A 45 5.94 -4.35 2.47
C GLN A 45 5.93 -4.94 3.89
N LEU A 46 6.54 -4.23 4.84
CA LEU A 46 6.59 -4.66 6.24
C LEU A 46 5.18 -4.82 6.82
N THR A 47 4.30 -3.87 6.54
CA THR A 47 2.91 -3.91 6.99
C THR A 47 2.18 -5.13 6.43
N VAL A 48 2.33 -5.39 5.14
CA VAL A 48 1.70 -6.56 4.49
C VAL A 48 2.20 -7.87 5.10
N LEU A 49 3.51 -8.02 5.27
CA LEU A 49 4.09 -9.23 5.86
C LEU A 49 3.58 -9.45 7.28
N ARG A 50 3.46 -8.37 8.05
CA ARG A 50 2.92 -8.44 9.41
C ARG A 50 1.44 -8.85 9.40
N LEU A 51 0.63 -8.30 8.51
CA LEU A 51 -0.78 -8.66 8.38
C LEU A 51 -0.96 -10.13 7.97
N LEU A 52 -0.16 -10.62 7.03
CA LEU A 52 -0.20 -12.02 6.58
C LEU A 52 0.09 -13.01 7.70
N THR A 53 0.83 -12.60 8.72
CA THR A 53 1.21 -13.46 9.85
C THR A 53 0.40 -13.18 11.12
N THR A 54 -0.66 -12.37 11.02
CA THR A 54 -1.49 -11.98 12.17
C THR A 54 -2.78 -12.80 12.20
N GLU A 55 -2.93 -13.68 13.18
CA GLU A 55 -4.12 -14.53 13.33
C GLU A 55 -5.40 -13.71 13.53
N LYS A 56 -5.32 -12.59 14.23
CA LYS A 56 -6.46 -11.69 14.44
C LYS A 56 -7.07 -11.20 13.12
N ILE A 57 -6.23 -11.04 12.09
CA ILE A 57 -6.65 -10.57 10.77
C ILE A 57 -7.02 -11.75 9.87
N MET A 58 -6.16 -12.76 9.83
CA MET A 58 -6.23 -13.83 8.83
C MET A 58 -6.94 -15.08 9.35
N GLY A 59 -7.20 -15.18 10.65
CA GLY A 59 -7.78 -16.37 11.22
C GLY A 59 -6.92 -17.61 10.93
N THR A 60 -7.55 -18.68 10.47
CA THR A 60 -6.85 -19.92 10.11
C THR A 60 -5.98 -19.80 8.86
N ASP A 61 -6.13 -18.71 8.10
CA ASP A 61 -5.30 -18.45 6.91
C ASP A 61 -3.98 -17.78 7.26
N ALA A 62 -3.73 -17.44 8.52
CA ALA A 62 -2.50 -16.79 8.95
C ALA A 62 -1.29 -17.62 8.51
N LYS A 63 -0.30 -16.94 7.94
CA LYS A 63 0.87 -17.57 7.35
C LYS A 63 2.03 -17.60 8.34
N THR A 64 2.94 -18.55 8.15
CA THR A 64 4.26 -18.46 8.76
C THR A 64 5.05 -17.36 8.07
N MET A 65 6.15 -16.91 8.68
CA MET A 65 7.00 -15.90 8.05
C MET A 65 7.55 -16.38 6.71
N SER A 66 7.93 -17.64 6.62
CA SER A 66 8.41 -18.25 5.37
C SER A 66 7.33 -18.26 4.29
N GLU A 67 6.11 -18.64 4.66
CA GLU A 67 4.98 -18.63 3.72
C GLU A 67 4.64 -17.21 3.25
N ALA A 68 4.70 -16.23 4.16
CA ALA A 68 4.47 -14.84 3.80
C ALA A 68 5.48 -14.34 2.77
N TRP A 69 6.76 -14.64 2.94
CA TRP A 69 7.78 -14.32 1.95
C TRP A 69 7.52 -15.02 0.61
N GLY A 70 7.08 -16.26 0.64
CA GLY A 70 6.72 -16.98 -0.58
C GLY A 70 5.61 -16.30 -1.38
N LEU A 71 4.57 -15.83 -0.70
CA LEU A 71 3.49 -15.08 -1.33
C LEU A 71 3.99 -13.76 -1.91
N TRP A 72 4.82 -13.04 -1.15
CA TRP A 72 5.40 -11.79 -1.62
C TRP A 72 6.25 -11.99 -2.87
N ASP A 73 7.09 -13.02 -2.87
CA ASP A 73 7.93 -13.32 -4.02
C ASP A 73 7.13 -13.66 -5.27
N GLN A 74 6.00 -14.35 -5.09
CA GLN A 74 5.11 -14.67 -6.22
C GLN A 74 4.54 -13.41 -6.87
N ILE A 75 4.06 -12.46 -6.07
CA ILE A 75 3.49 -11.23 -6.65
C ILE A 75 4.59 -10.34 -7.24
N TRP A 76 5.74 -10.27 -6.57
CA TRP A 76 6.85 -9.44 -7.04
C TRP A 76 7.50 -9.98 -8.33
N ALA A 77 7.21 -11.20 -8.70
CA ALA A 77 7.63 -11.75 -9.99
C ALA A 77 6.94 -11.05 -11.18
N ASP A 78 5.81 -10.37 -10.95
CA ASP A 78 5.17 -9.55 -11.98
C ASP A 78 6.08 -8.36 -12.30
N SER A 79 6.45 -8.22 -13.59
CA SER A 79 7.40 -7.20 -14.04
C SER A 79 6.91 -5.75 -13.84
N ARG A 80 5.62 -5.56 -13.60
CA ARG A 80 5.03 -4.23 -13.35
C ARG A 80 5.25 -3.74 -11.92
N ILE A 81 5.68 -4.62 -11.01
CA ILE A 81 5.84 -4.32 -9.59
C ILE A 81 7.29 -3.98 -9.29
N ALA A 82 7.52 -2.87 -8.60
CA ALA A 82 8.86 -2.42 -8.24
C ALA A 82 8.90 -1.78 -6.85
N PHE A 83 10.04 -1.88 -6.22
CA PHE A 83 10.36 -1.23 -4.96
C PHE A 83 10.83 0.19 -5.20
N LEU A 84 10.38 1.12 -4.36
CA LEU A 84 10.89 2.49 -4.33
C LEU A 84 11.48 2.80 -2.96
N ALA A 85 12.70 3.34 -2.96
CA ALA A 85 13.28 3.93 -1.77
C ALA A 85 12.60 5.27 -1.47
N GLU A 86 12.74 5.74 -0.23
CA GLU A 86 12.18 7.03 0.17
C GLU A 86 12.71 8.15 -0.73
N PRO A 87 11.81 8.98 -1.32
CA PRO A 87 12.25 10.10 -2.13
C PRO A 87 12.83 11.23 -1.27
N GLN A 88 13.73 12.01 -1.86
CA GLN A 88 14.22 13.21 -1.19
C GLN A 88 13.04 14.17 -0.94
N GLY A 89 13.06 14.80 0.23
CA GLY A 89 11.99 15.71 0.62
C GLY A 89 10.82 15.03 1.34
N LEU A 90 10.87 13.69 1.48
CA LEU A 90 9.80 12.96 2.18
C LEU A 90 9.58 13.49 3.59
N GLU A 91 10.63 13.66 4.38
CA GLU A 91 10.46 14.05 5.79
C GLU A 91 9.79 15.41 5.92
N ARG A 92 10.14 16.37 5.08
CA ARG A 92 9.50 17.69 5.10
C ARG A 92 7.99 17.58 4.87
N GLU A 93 7.60 16.84 3.85
CA GLU A 93 6.19 16.66 3.52
C GLU A 93 5.47 15.84 4.58
N PHE A 94 6.11 14.80 5.10
CA PHE A 94 5.57 13.98 6.18
C PHE A 94 5.34 14.81 7.44
N ARG A 95 6.30 15.65 7.82
CA ARG A 95 6.14 16.55 8.97
C ARG A 95 4.97 17.50 8.77
N THR A 96 4.85 18.09 7.59
CA THR A 96 3.76 19.01 7.27
C THR A 96 2.40 18.33 7.43
N ARG A 97 2.26 17.11 6.91
CA ARG A 97 0.98 16.37 6.94
C ARG A 97 0.65 15.78 8.30
N SER A 98 1.63 15.57 9.17
CA SER A 98 1.45 14.92 10.46
C SER A 98 1.57 15.86 11.66
N ARG A 99 1.91 17.13 11.46
CA ARG A 99 2.05 18.10 12.55
C ARG A 99 0.68 18.63 12.97
N LEU A 100 -0.07 17.80 13.68
CA LEU A 100 -1.42 18.13 14.12
C LEU A 100 -1.43 18.43 15.62
N PRO A 101 -2.36 19.25 16.10
CA PRO A 101 -2.46 19.57 17.53
C PRO A 101 -3.13 18.46 18.35
N SER A 102 -3.60 17.40 17.72
CA SER A 102 -4.32 16.30 18.35
C SER A 102 -3.45 15.07 18.54
N ARG A 103 -3.92 14.11 19.35
CA ARG A 103 -3.32 12.79 19.49
C ARG A 103 -4.05 11.85 18.54
N SER A 104 -3.45 11.58 17.39
CA SER A 104 -4.09 10.78 16.32
C SER A 104 -3.13 9.70 15.84
N PRO A 105 -2.95 8.59 16.61
CA PRO A 105 -1.98 7.56 16.25
C PRO A 105 -2.16 6.96 14.86
N LYS A 106 -3.39 6.92 14.37
CA LYS A 106 -3.70 6.36 13.05
C LYS A 106 -3.25 7.25 11.90
N VAL A 107 -3.03 8.54 12.16
CA VAL A 107 -2.66 9.50 11.12
C VAL A 107 -1.23 9.30 10.64
N TRP A 108 -0.34 8.77 11.48
CA TRP A 108 1.07 8.61 11.11
C TRP A 108 1.26 7.85 9.80
N ALA A 109 0.64 6.70 9.67
CA ALA A 109 0.78 5.87 8.48
C ALA A 109 0.18 6.55 7.24
N ASP A 110 -1.00 7.13 7.36
CA ASP A 110 -1.66 7.82 6.26
C ASP A 110 -0.85 9.04 5.81
N ALA A 111 -0.35 9.82 6.75
CA ALA A 111 0.48 10.99 6.46
C ALA A 111 1.77 10.58 5.74
N TYR A 112 2.38 9.47 6.16
CA TYR A 112 3.59 8.94 5.52
C TYR A 112 3.32 8.52 4.07
N LEU A 113 2.25 7.76 3.84
CA LEU A 113 1.92 7.28 2.50
C LEU A 113 1.54 8.42 1.56
N LEU A 114 0.77 9.39 2.05
CA LEU A 114 0.39 10.56 1.25
C LEU A 114 1.62 11.42 0.93
N ALA A 115 2.51 11.61 1.89
CA ALA A 115 3.75 12.35 1.68
C ALA A 115 4.62 11.65 0.64
N PHE A 116 4.77 10.34 0.74
CA PHE A 116 5.55 9.54 -0.20
C PHE A 116 4.99 9.68 -1.62
N ALA A 117 3.69 9.46 -1.78
CA ALA A 117 3.03 9.56 -3.07
C ALA A 117 3.13 10.96 -3.67
N SER A 118 2.92 11.99 -2.85
CA SER A 118 2.99 13.37 -3.29
C SER A 118 4.39 13.75 -3.78
N VAL A 119 5.42 13.42 -3.00
CA VAL A 119 6.81 13.79 -3.35
C VAL A 119 7.32 12.99 -4.53
N ALA A 120 6.95 11.70 -4.63
CA ALA A 120 7.41 10.83 -5.71
C ALA A 120 6.54 10.92 -6.97
N GLY A 121 5.47 11.71 -6.96
CA GLY A 121 4.59 11.85 -8.14
C GLY A 121 3.77 10.60 -8.43
N LEU A 122 3.31 9.90 -7.40
CA LEU A 122 2.57 8.65 -7.52
C LEU A 122 1.09 8.85 -7.21
N LYS A 123 0.26 7.95 -7.72
CA LYS A 123 -1.14 7.85 -7.35
C LYS A 123 -1.28 6.83 -6.22
N LEU A 124 -1.72 7.26 -5.05
CA LEU A 124 -1.98 6.36 -3.92
C LEU A 124 -3.29 5.62 -4.13
N VAL A 125 -3.23 4.30 -4.12
CA VAL A 125 -4.38 3.41 -4.31
C VAL A 125 -4.76 2.79 -2.97
N THR A 126 -6.02 2.96 -2.56
CA THR A 126 -6.47 2.55 -1.23
C THR A 126 -7.93 2.13 -1.24
N PHE A 127 -8.34 1.37 -0.22
CA PHE A 127 -9.75 1.12 0.10
C PHE A 127 -10.27 2.04 1.20
N ASP A 128 -9.40 2.82 1.82
CA ASP A 128 -9.75 3.65 2.98
C ASP A 128 -10.47 4.92 2.56
N ARG A 129 -11.78 4.95 2.80
CA ARG A 129 -12.62 6.12 2.49
C ARG A 129 -12.33 7.32 3.40
N GLY A 130 -11.71 7.09 4.55
CA GLY A 130 -11.35 8.15 5.48
C GLY A 130 -10.08 8.88 5.13
N LEU A 131 -9.33 8.38 4.15
CA LEU A 131 -8.06 8.96 3.75
C LEU A 131 -8.28 10.30 3.04
N LYS A 132 -7.73 11.38 3.62
CA LYS A 132 -7.82 12.73 3.04
C LYS A 132 -6.62 12.98 2.13
N SER A 133 -6.86 13.28 0.87
CA SER A 133 -5.79 13.43 -0.12
C SER A 133 -4.85 14.60 0.15
N GLY A 134 -5.38 15.71 0.67
CA GLY A 134 -4.56 16.89 0.95
C GLY A 134 -3.70 17.35 -0.24
N GLY A 135 -4.21 17.24 -1.45
CA GLY A 135 -3.51 17.60 -2.68
C GLY A 135 -2.74 16.46 -3.34
N ALA A 136 -2.62 15.30 -2.69
CA ALA A 136 -2.05 14.11 -3.34
C ALA A 136 -3.09 13.44 -4.24
N GLU A 137 -2.64 12.76 -5.29
CA GLU A 137 -3.51 11.98 -6.15
C GLU A 137 -3.87 10.67 -5.45
N VAL A 138 -5.16 10.39 -5.25
CA VAL A 138 -5.65 9.19 -4.58
C VAL A 138 -6.71 8.52 -5.43
N LEU A 139 -6.55 7.21 -5.61
CA LEU A 139 -7.58 6.35 -6.21
C LEU A 139 -8.22 5.51 -5.10
N LEU A 140 -9.50 5.70 -4.89
CA LEU A 140 -10.28 4.88 -3.97
C LEU A 140 -10.90 3.72 -4.77
N LEU A 141 -10.55 2.51 -4.38
CA LEU A 141 -11.12 1.31 -4.99
C LEU A 141 -12.46 0.90 -4.39
#